data_701c3436e336680e7514ee9373abe72d
#
_entry.id   701c3436e336680e7514ee9373abe72d
#
_cell.length_a   1.000
_cell.length_b   1.000
_cell.length_c   1.000
_cell.angle_alpha   90.00
_cell.angle_beta   90.00
_cell.angle_gamma   90.00
#
_symmetry.space_group_name_H-M   'P 1'
#
loop_
_entity.id
_entity.type
_entity.pdbx_description
1 polymer ?
#
loop_
_entity_poly.entity_id
_entity_poly.type
_entity_poly.pdbx_seq_one_letter_code
_entity_poly.pdbx_strand_id
1 'polypeptide(L)'
;MSDLFNLPHLDEDGYFDGFTACQNDKDGQPLLPPDVVNTKAPADDPKTADAYYKWDAEGKKWLAEKKPTTAAECVALGPVDHYKQTDRMNALRALYQKLVEADNTKFQIARGDNLEWKVEAIPEKTVEEVRTEKTSELDAAFNSWYTDGATMKSSLGFEADSDSRAMQDVNGLVTAAEAQATFDTDGTLVFMDANNEGHAVTLDQLKVLQLEIINSGNLAYQQKWKIRDAIAKAKTKEKLEAITIKFTPADFTAA
;
A
#
# COMPACT_ATOMS: atom_id res chain seq x y z
N MET A 1 50.13 -21.33 26.74
CA MET A 1 48.70 -21.13 27.03
C MET A 1 48.04 -20.97 25.68
N SER A 2 47.12 -21.84 25.33
CA SER A 2 46.37 -21.65 24.08
C SER A 2 45.45 -20.46 24.28
N ASP A 3 45.58 -19.44 23.45
CA ASP A 3 44.70 -18.26 23.48
C ASP A 3 43.28 -18.71 23.16
N LEU A 4 42.35 -18.47 24.05
CA LEU A 4 40.91 -18.67 23.80
C LEU A 4 40.37 -17.54 22.92
N PHE A 5 39.59 -17.89 21.95
CA PHE A 5 38.85 -16.94 21.10
C PHE A 5 37.40 -17.38 20.94
N ASN A 6 36.53 -16.46 20.57
CA ASN A 6 35.10 -16.74 20.47
C ASN A 6 34.67 -16.85 19.02
N LEU A 7 33.94 -17.90 18.70
CA LEU A 7 33.33 -18.10 17.38
C LEU A 7 31.81 -18.18 17.48
N PRO A 8 31.10 -17.80 16.42
CA PRO A 8 29.64 -17.89 16.38
C PRO A 8 29.14 -19.31 16.61
N HIS A 9 28.18 -19.45 17.48
CA HIS A 9 27.45 -20.67 17.76
C HIS A 9 26.08 -20.62 17.08
N LEU A 10 25.61 -21.79 16.64
CA LEU A 10 24.31 -21.97 16.01
C LEU A 10 23.37 -22.71 16.98
N ASP A 11 22.12 -22.32 16.97
CA ASP A 11 21.06 -23.13 17.60
C ASP A 11 20.68 -24.34 16.75
N GLU A 12 19.76 -25.17 17.23
CA GLU A 12 19.31 -26.41 16.56
C GLU A 12 18.75 -26.19 15.16
N ASP A 13 18.25 -24.98 14.86
CA ASP A 13 17.70 -24.59 13.56
C ASP A 13 18.72 -23.91 12.65
N GLY A 14 19.98 -23.78 13.11
CA GLY A 14 21.10 -23.18 12.39
C GLY A 14 21.15 -21.66 12.44
N TYR A 15 20.48 -21.03 13.42
CA TYR A 15 20.56 -19.59 13.63
C TYR A 15 21.65 -19.22 14.64
N PHE A 16 22.24 -18.04 14.43
CA PHE A 16 23.19 -17.44 15.36
C PHE A 16 22.53 -17.16 16.71
N ASP A 17 23.00 -17.80 17.77
CA ASP A 17 22.45 -17.63 19.13
C ASP A 17 23.48 -17.14 20.16
N GLY A 18 24.70 -16.88 19.73
CA GLY A 18 25.76 -16.37 20.60
C GLY A 18 27.17 -16.81 20.17
N PHE A 19 28.02 -16.95 21.16
CA PHE A 19 29.42 -17.30 20.95
C PHE A 19 29.85 -18.47 21.83
N THR A 20 30.72 -19.31 21.27
CA THR A 20 31.39 -20.36 22.00
C THR A 20 32.88 -20.10 22.03
N ALA A 21 33.50 -20.27 23.20
CA ALA A 21 34.95 -20.19 23.35
C ALA A 21 35.63 -21.40 22.70
N CYS A 22 36.55 -21.14 21.81
CA CYS A 22 37.32 -22.12 21.05
C CYS A 22 38.81 -21.96 21.34
N GLN A 23 39.57 -22.97 21.03
CA GLN A 23 41.04 -22.94 21.07
C GLN A 23 41.61 -23.56 19.80
N ASN A 24 42.85 -23.24 19.47
CA ASN A 24 43.54 -23.86 18.38
C ASN A 24 44.14 -25.21 18.82
N ASP A 25 44.26 -26.14 17.87
CA ASP A 25 45.05 -27.33 18.00
C ASP A 25 46.56 -26.99 17.97
N LYS A 26 47.38 -28.04 18.04
CA LYS A 26 48.85 -27.91 17.97
C LYS A 26 49.38 -27.36 16.64
N ASP A 27 48.59 -27.43 15.58
CA ASP A 27 48.92 -26.98 14.24
C ASP A 27 48.32 -25.56 13.95
N GLY A 28 47.73 -24.93 14.95
CA GLY A 28 47.14 -23.58 14.88
C GLY A 28 45.77 -23.53 14.22
N GLN A 29 45.09 -24.66 14.04
CA GLN A 29 43.74 -24.72 13.47
C GLN A 29 42.68 -24.68 14.58
N PRO A 30 41.55 -23.97 14.39
CA PRO A 30 40.47 -23.95 15.36
C PRO A 30 39.89 -25.34 15.62
N LEU A 31 39.82 -25.72 16.88
CA LEU A 31 39.04 -26.87 17.32
C LEU A 31 37.58 -26.43 17.42
N LEU A 32 36.79 -26.84 16.42
CA LEU A 32 35.38 -26.42 16.33
C LEU A 32 34.48 -27.41 17.07
N PRO A 33 33.81 -27.00 18.14
CA PRO A 33 32.71 -27.78 18.71
C PRO A 33 31.56 -27.95 17.70
N PRO A 34 30.65 -28.89 17.90
CA PRO A 34 29.41 -28.97 17.15
C PRO A 34 28.71 -27.61 17.14
N ASP A 35 28.04 -27.28 16.06
CA ASP A 35 27.24 -26.07 15.88
C ASP A 35 28.01 -24.74 16.01
N VAL A 36 29.35 -24.77 15.86
CA VAL A 36 30.22 -23.61 15.81
C VAL A 36 30.77 -23.43 14.41
N VAL A 37 30.70 -22.20 13.89
CA VAL A 37 31.19 -21.85 12.55
C VAL A 37 32.43 -20.96 12.61
N ASN A 38 33.45 -21.32 11.82
CA ASN A 38 34.68 -20.53 11.73
C ASN A 38 34.50 -19.35 10.75
N THR A 39 33.78 -18.36 11.21
CA THR A 39 33.54 -17.13 10.43
C THR A 39 33.35 -15.94 11.36
N LYS A 40 33.31 -14.73 10.78
CA LYS A 40 32.95 -13.54 11.53
C LYS A 40 31.48 -13.60 11.89
N ALA A 41 31.17 -13.25 13.12
CA ALA A 41 29.78 -13.15 13.57
C ALA A 41 28.99 -12.11 12.77
N PRO A 42 27.68 -12.33 12.53
CA PRO A 42 26.82 -11.39 11.83
C PRO A 42 26.41 -10.21 12.68
N ALA A 43 26.46 -10.35 14.02
CA ALA A 43 26.14 -9.33 15.01
C ALA A 43 26.91 -9.59 16.31
N ASP A 44 27.05 -8.56 17.16
CA ASP A 44 27.71 -8.67 18.44
C ASP A 44 26.88 -9.44 19.47
N ASP A 45 25.54 -9.30 19.42
CA ASP A 45 24.59 -9.98 20.28
C ASP A 45 23.34 -10.36 19.48
N PRO A 46 22.99 -11.66 19.43
CA PRO A 46 21.79 -12.12 18.72
C PRO A 46 20.48 -11.57 19.31
N LYS A 47 20.45 -11.20 20.59
CA LYS A 47 19.24 -10.64 21.23
C LYS A 47 18.97 -9.21 20.78
N THR A 48 20.01 -8.42 20.62
CA THR A 48 19.91 -7.01 20.22
C THR A 48 19.99 -6.80 18.73
N ALA A 49 20.37 -7.80 17.95
CA ALA A 49 20.37 -7.74 16.49
C ALA A 49 18.96 -7.48 15.92
N ASP A 50 18.87 -6.72 14.85
CA ASP A 50 17.62 -6.36 14.16
C ASP A 50 17.09 -7.47 13.24
N ALA A 51 17.90 -8.50 12.97
CA ALA A 51 17.57 -9.66 12.18
C ALA A 51 17.93 -10.97 12.89
N TYR A 52 17.29 -12.06 12.52
CA TYR A 52 17.79 -13.41 12.76
C TYR A 52 18.78 -13.75 11.66
N TYR A 53 19.88 -14.37 12.02
CA TYR A 53 20.94 -14.75 11.07
C TYR A 53 21.06 -16.24 10.99
N LYS A 54 20.67 -16.84 9.88
CA LYS A 54 20.81 -18.26 9.62
C LYS A 54 22.09 -18.55 8.85
N TRP A 55 22.82 -19.61 9.22
CA TRP A 55 24.02 -20.01 8.51
C TRP A 55 23.67 -20.82 7.26
N ASP A 56 24.12 -20.35 6.11
CA ASP A 56 24.12 -21.09 4.86
C ASP A 56 25.47 -21.80 4.69
N ALA A 57 25.50 -23.10 4.97
CA ALA A 57 26.73 -23.89 4.93
C ALA A 57 27.28 -24.08 3.52
N GLU A 58 26.41 -24.09 2.49
CA GLU A 58 26.82 -24.21 1.09
C GLU A 58 27.41 -22.91 0.58
N GLY A 59 26.72 -21.80 0.79
CA GLY A 59 27.17 -20.46 0.40
C GLY A 59 28.21 -19.86 1.32
N LYS A 60 28.52 -20.46 2.48
CA LYS A 60 29.43 -19.97 3.51
C LYS A 60 29.15 -18.52 3.90
N LYS A 61 27.88 -18.18 4.13
CA LYS A 61 27.42 -16.84 4.44
C LYS A 61 26.25 -16.83 5.42
N TRP A 62 26.06 -15.69 6.07
CA TRP A 62 24.88 -15.45 6.88
C TRP A 62 23.71 -14.98 6.01
N LEU A 63 22.55 -15.60 6.18
CA LEU A 63 21.28 -15.15 5.62
C LEU A 63 20.53 -14.39 6.70
N ALA A 64 20.21 -13.13 6.44
CA ALA A 64 19.49 -12.28 7.38
C ALA A 64 17.97 -12.41 7.16
N GLU A 65 17.25 -12.75 8.20
CA GLU A 65 15.78 -12.75 8.24
C GLU A 65 15.32 -11.60 9.14
N LYS A 66 14.59 -10.64 8.57
CA LYS A 66 14.11 -9.48 9.32
C LYS A 66 13.24 -9.91 10.49
N LYS A 67 13.55 -9.44 11.69
CA LYS A 67 12.67 -9.60 12.84
C LYS A 67 11.41 -8.77 12.64
N PRO A 68 10.21 -9.32 12.91
CA PRO A 68 8.98 -8.54 12.80
C PRO A 68 9.01 -7.38 13.81
N THR A 69 8.55 -6.22 13.39
CA THR A 69 8.54 -5.00 14.21
C THR A 69 7.13 -4.44 14.43
N THR A 70 6.17 -4.93 13.67
CA THR A 70 4.77 -4.50 13.74
C THR A 70 3.84 -5.68 14.02
N ALA A 71 2.64 -5.40 14.50
CA ALA A 71 1.60 -6.40 14.70
C ALA A 71 1.25 -7.11 13.39
N ALA A 72 1.18 -6.38 12.27
CA ALA A 72 0.88 -6.95 10.96
C ALA A 72 1.95 -7.95 10.52
N GLU A 73 3.23 -7.64 10.70
CA GLU A 73 4.35 -8.55 10.41
C GLU A 73 4.30 -9.78 11.33
N CYS A 74 3.98 -9.62 12.63
CA CYS A 74 3.81 -10.75 13.54
C CYS A 74 2.62 -11.64 13.16
N VAL A 75 1.51 -11.04 12.77
CA VAL A 75 0.31 -11.77 12.31
C VAL A 75 0.60 -12.51 11.01
N ALA A 76 1.33 -11.87 10.08
CA ALA A 76 1.71 -12.49 8.81
C ALA A 76 2.65 -13.69 8.98
N LEU A 77 3.52 -13.64 10.00
CA LEU A 77 4.36 -14.79 10.36
C LEU A 77 3.55 -15.97 10.91
N GLY A 78 2.37 -15.70 11.51
CA GLY A 78 1.52 -16.71 12.08
C GLY A 78 2.21 -17.57 13.16
N PRO A 79 1.65 -18.74 13.50
CA PRO A 79 2.29 -19.74 14.32
C PRO A 79 3.38 -20.45 13.51
N VAL A 80 4.55 -19.84 13.42
CA VAL A 80 5.64 -20.24 12.52
C VAL A 80 6.36 -21.43 13.10
N ASP A 81 6.24 -22.55 12.42
CA ASP A 81 6.79 -23.82 12.88
C ASP A 81 8.32 -23.93 12.72
N HIS A 82 8.92 -23.15 11.84
CA HIS A 82 10.37 -23.21 11.61
C HIS A 82 11.24 -22.59 12.72
N TYR A 83 10.62 -21.90 13.70
CA TYR A 83 11.32 -21.41 14.88
C TYR A 83 10.91 -22.16 16.16
N LYS A 84 10.41 -23.38 16.03
CA LYS A 84 9.73 -24.16 17.09
C LYS A 84 10.49 -24.25 18.40
N GLN A 85 11.78 -24.20 18.37
CA GLN A 85 12.61 -24.61 19.50
C GLN A 85 13.48 -23.48 20.05
N THR A 86 13.33 -22.26 19.52
CA THR A 86 14.12 -21.13 20.00
C THR A 86 13.33 -20.29 21.03
N ASP A 87 13.99 -19.83 22.08
CA ASP A 87 13.42 -18.92 23.08
C ASP A 87 12.82 -17.67 22.47
N ARG A 88 13.38 -17.22 21.35
CA ARG A 88 12.91 -16.09 20.56
C ARG A 88 11.49 -16.32 20.04
N MET A 89 11.22 -17.52 19.52
CA MET A 89 9.90 -17.84 18.97
C MET A 89 8.87 -18.12 20.05
N ASN A 90 9.28 -18.74 21.15
CA ASN A 90 8.40 -18.91 22.29
C ASN A 90 7.96 -17.56 22.85
N ALA A 91 8.87 -16.59 22.93
CA ALA A 91 8.55 -15.23 23.32
C ALA A 91 7.60 -14.54 22.30
N LEU A 92 7.84 -14.72 21.01
CA LEU A 92 6.98 -14.16 19.95
C LEU A 92 5.57 -14.80 19.95
N ARG A 93 5.48 -16.10 20.16
CA ARG A 93 4.19 -16.81 20.33
C ARG A 93 3.40 -16.31 21.51
N ALA A 94 4.07 -16.13 22.67
CA ALA A 94 3.42 -15.61 23.85
C ALA A 94 2.91 -14.18 23.65
N LEU A 95 3.66 -13.35 22.93
CA LEU A 95 3.23 -11.99 22.57
C LEU A 95 2.09 -11.98 21.55
N TYR A 96 2.17 -12.85 20.53
CA TYR A 96 1.08 -13.03 19.58
C TYR A 96 -0.22 -13.44 20.28
N GLN A 97 -0.14 -14.38 21.19
CA GLN A 97 -1.29 -14.82 21.98
C GLN A 97 -1.87 -13.68 22.84
N LYS A 98 -1.03 -12.90 23.50
CA LYS A 98 -1.45 -11.69 24.23
C LYS A 98 -2.07 -10.64 23.29
N LEU A 99 -1.57 -10.48 22.09
CA LEU A 99 -2.14 -9.55 21.11
C LEU A 99 -3.54 -9.98 20.66
N VAL A 100 -3.74 -11.28 20.40
CA VAL A 100 -5.05 -11.82 20.04
C VAL A 100 -6.05 -11.65 21.19
N GLU A 101 -5.62 -11.87 22.45
CA GLU A 101 -6.43 -11.66 23.65
C GLU A 101 -6.74 -10.16 23.88
N ALA A 102 -5.84 -9.28 23.55
CA ALA A 102 -5.91 -7.85 23.83
C ALA A 102 -6.68 -7.00 22.81
N ASP A 103 -7.17 -7.53 21.70
CA ASP A 103 -7.74 -6.78 20.58
C ASP A 103 -6.66 -6.13 19.66
N ASN A 104 -6.33 -6.81 18.59
CA ASN A 104 -5.33 -6.39 17.60
C ASN A 104 -5.70 -5.13 16.81
N THR A 105 -6.90 -4.58 17.00
CA THR A 105 -7.29 -3.28 16.42
C THR A 105 -6.84 -2.11 17.29
N LYS A 106 -6.52 -2.35 18.55
CA LYS A 106 -6.10 -1.33 19.55
C LYS A 106 -4.67 -1.48 20.03
N PHE A 107 -4.14 -2.69 19.93
CA PHE A 107 -2.80 -3.03 20.39
C PHE A 107 -1.97 -3.61 19.27
N GLN A 108 -0.66 -3.44 19.38
CA GLN A 108 0.32 -3.99 18.45
C GLN A 108 1.47 -4.64 19.22
N ILE A 109 2.17 -5.55 18.54
CA ILE A 109 3.48 -5.99 19.00
C ILE A 109 4.52 -5.02 18.45
N ALA A 110 5.33 -4.46 19.32
CA ALA A 110 6.41 -3.56 18.96
C ALA A 110 7.72 -3.99 19.62
N ARG A 111 8.84 -3.55 19.05
CA ARG A 111 10.15 -3.70 19.65
C ARG A 111 10.49 -2.42 20.40
N GLY A 112 10.85 -2.54 21.67
CA GLY A 112 11.39 -1.44 22.45
C GLY A 112 12.82 -1.07 22.02
N ASP A 113 13.37 -0.02 22.63
CA ASP A 113 14.73 0.49 22.33
C ASP A 113 15.82 -0.56 22.62
N ASN A 114 15.57 -1.45 23.57
CA ASN A 114 16.42 -2.61 23.88
C ASN A 114 16.16 -3.82 22.99
N LEU A 115 15.37 -3.64 21.93
CA LEU A 115 14.94 -4.68 20.96
C LEU A 115 14.11 -5.83 21.61
N GLU A 116 13.61 -5.66 22.81
CA GLU A 116 12.66 -6.60 23.41
C GLU A 116 11.26 -6.41 22.84
N TRP A 117 10.53 -7.51 22.74
CA TRP A 117 9.16 -7.52 22.25
C TRP A 117 8.18 -7.14 23.37
N LYS A 118 7.22 -6.29 23.05
CA LYS A 118 6.13 -5.91 23.97
C LYS A 118 4.81 -5.73 23.19
N VAL A 119 3.71 -5.93 23.88
CA VAL A 119 2.39 -5.51 23.40
C VAL A 119 2.14 -4.10 23.94
N GLU A 120 1.85 -3.19 23.04
CA GLU A 120 1.55 -1.79 23.40
C GLU A 120 0.34 -1.27 22.62
N ALA A 121 -0.29 -0.22 23.10
CA ALA A 121 -1.37 0.42 22.38
C ALA A 121 -0.87 0.97 21.03
N ILE A 122 -1.66 0.79 19.98
CA ILE A 122 -1.37 1.42 18.68
C ILE A 122 -1.41 2.94 18.90
N PRO A 123 -0.35 3.67 18.58
CA PRO A 123 -0.34 5.12 18.72
C PRO A 123 -1.50 5.74 17.97
N GLU A 124 -2.18 6.66 18.60
CA GLU A 124 -3.21 7.42 17.89
C GLU A 124 -2.57 8.23 16.77
N LYS A 125 -3.15 8.15 15.59
CA LYS A 125 -2.71 8.98 14.46
C LYS A 125 -2.77 10.46 14.84
N THR A 126 -1.79 11.19 14.42
CA THR A 126 -1.78 12.64 14.51
C THR A 126 -2.80 13.26 13.54
N VAL A 127 -3.20 14.51 13.77
CA VAL A 127 -4.06 15.26 12.83
C VAL A 127 -3.44 15.31 11.44
N GLU A 128 -2.11 15.42 11.36
CA GLU A 128 -1.40 15.52 10.08
C GLU A 128 -1.38 14.20 9.32
N GLU A 129 -1.22 13.06 10.00
CA GLU A 129 -1.32 11.73 9.39
C GLU A 129 -2.73 11.49 8.83
N VAL A 130 -3.78 11.79 9.60
CA VAL A 130 -5.16 11.69 9.11
C VAL A 130 -5.42 12.63 7.93
N ARG A 131 -4.85 13.84 7.94
CA ARG A 131 -4.95 14.78 6.82
C ARG A 131 -4.28 14.23 5.56
N THR A 132 -3.10 13.66 5.70
CA THR A 132 -2.37 13.04 4.57
C THR A 132 -3.15 11.88 3.98
N GLU A 133 -3.70 11.00 4.82
CA GLU A 133 -4.55 9.89 4.39
C GLU A 133 -5.81 10.39 3.65
N LYS A 134 -6.52 11.39 4.21
CA LYS A 134 -7.69 11.98 3.57
C LYS A 134 -7.37 12.65 2.24
N THR A 135 -6.20 13.26 2.12
CA THR A 135 -5.75 13.86 0.85
C THR A 135 -5.47 12.77 -0.19
N SER A 136 -4.82 11.69 0.21
CA SER A 136 -4.58 10.53 -0.65
C SER A 136 -5.87 9.83 -1.07
N GLU A 137 -6.84 9.69 -0.15
CA GLU A 137 -8.19 9.17 -0.42
C GLU A 137 -8.92 10.05 -1.47
N LEU A 138 -8.85 11.39 -1.31
CA LEU A 138 -9.43 12.32 -2.28
C LEU A 138 -8.82 12.16 -3.67
N ASP A 139 -7.50 12.08 -3.75
CA ASP A 139 -6.80 11.96 -5.03
C ASP A 139 -7.11 10.61 -5.71
N ALA A 140 -7.14 9.53 -4.95
CA ALA A 140 -7.49 8.21 -5.45
C ALA A 140 -8.95 8.16 -5.94
N ALA A 141 -9.90 8.67 -5.13
CA ALA A 141 -11.31 8.69 -5.48
C ALA A 141 -11.59 9.57 -6.71
N PHE A 142 -10.94 10.75 -6.80
CA PHE A 142 -11.07 11.60 -7.97
C PHE A 142 -10.52 10.95 -9.23
N ASN A 143 -9.31 10.38 -9.15
CA ASN A 143 -8.68 9.75 -10.31
C ASN A 143 -9.51 8.56 -10.80
N SER A 144 -9.99 7.70 -9.89
CA SER A 144 -10.85 6.57 -10.26
C SER A 144 -12.12 7.03 -10.95
N TRP A 145 -12.82 8.01 -10.36
CA TRP A 145 -14.07 8.52 -10.90
C TRP A 145 -13.88 9.27 -12.23
N TYR A 146 -12.86 10.14 -12.33
CA TYR A 146 -12.60 10.95 -13.52
C TYR A 146 -12.04 10.15 -14.70
N THR A 147 -11.37 9.02 -14.43
CA THR A 147 -10.75 8.20 -15.49
C THR A 147 -11.72 7.21 -16.10
N ASP A 148 -12.64 6.64 -15.32
CA ASP A 148 -13.42 5.46 -15.72
C ASP A 148 -14.80 5.38 -15.04
N GLY A 149 -15.42 6.50 -14.71
CA GLY A 149 -16.70 6.43 -14.01
C GLY A 149 -17.49 7.74 -13.98
N ALA A 150 -16.97 8.79 -14.57
CA ALA A 150 -17.68 10.06 -14.62
C ALA A 150 -18.76 10.03 -15.69
N THR A 151 -19.99 10.28 -15.29
CA THR A 151 -21.12 10.50 -16.19
C THR A 151 -21.69 11.91 -16.05
N MET A 152 -22.55 12.33 -16.95
CA MET A 152 -23.29 13.58 -16.91
C MET A 152 -24.67 13.39 -17.56
N LYS A 153 -25.63 14.21 -17.18
CA LYS A 153 -26.89 14.33 -17.92
C LYS A 153 -26.75 15.45 -18.95
N SER A 154 -26.81 15.06 -20.22
CA SER A 154 -26.74 16.00 -21.33
C SER A 154 -28.06 16.75 -21.55
N SER A 155 -27.98 17.99 -22.00
CA SER A 155 -29.14 18.75 -22.50
C SER A 155 -29.81 18.09 -23.71
N LEU A 156 -29.14 17.15 -24.35
CA LEU A 156 -29.68 16.34 -25.43
C LEU A 156 -30.65 15.24 -25.00
N GLY A 157 -30.86 15.09 -23.68
CA GLY A 157 -31.89 14.22 -23.10
C GLY A 157 -31.45 12.81 -22.75
N PHE A 158 -30.14 12.50 -22.74
CA PHE A 158 -29.58 11.21 -22.34
C PHE A 158 -28.42 11.40 -21.36
N GLU A 159 -28.02 10.33 -20.69
CA GLU A 159 -26.83 10.29 -19.84
C GLU A 159 -25.61 9.90 -20.68
N ALA A 160 -24.54 10.67 -20.59
CA ALA A 160 -23.33 10.43 -21.34
C ALA A 160 -22.14 10.24 -20.39
N ASP A 161 -21.18 9.40 -20.78
CA ASP A 161 -19.88 9.36 -20.14
C ASP A 161 -19.21 10.72 -20.27
N SER A 162 -18.57 11.17 -19.20
CA SER A 162 -17.87 12.46 -19.15
C SER A 162 -16.48 12.34 -18.57
N ASP A 163 -15.93 11.14 -18.59
CA ASP A 163 -14.57 10.85 -18.17
C ASP A 163 -13.53 11.28 -19.22
N SER A 164 -12.26 11.03 -18.94
CA SER A 164 -11.17 11.42 -19.82
C SER A 164 -11.19 10.69 -21.18
N ARG A 165 -11.78 9.50 -21.24
CA ARG A 165 -11.93 8.72 -22.46
C ARG A 165 -13.05 9.27 -23.34
N ALA A 166 -14.21 9.54 -22.74
CA ALA A 166 -15.33 10.16 -23.41
C ALA A 166 -14.95 11.48 -24.08
N MET A 167 -14.11 12.28 -23.41
CA MET A 167 -13.56 13.51 -23.98
C MET A 167 -12.77 13.25 -25.27
N GLN A 168 -11.92 12.23 -25.30
CA GLN A 168 -11.12 11.89 -26.49
C GLN A 168 -12.01 11.39 -27.62
N ASP A 169 -12.97 10.53 -27.31
CA ASP A 169 -13.88 9.93 -28.28
C ASP A 169 -14.76 11.00 -28.94
N VAL A 170 -15.36 11.91 -28.16
CA VAL A 170 -16.18 13.01 -28.72
C VAL A 170 -15.34 13.99 -29.53
N ASN A 171 -14.12 14.31 -29.10
CA ASN A 171 -13.22 15.14 -29.91
C ASN A 171 -12.88 14.50 -31.25
N GLY A 172 -12.65 13.18 -31.24
CA GLY A 172 -12.44 12.41 -32.46
C GLY A 172 -13.66 12.46 -33.43
N LEU A 173 -14.86 12.25 -32.86
CA LEU A 173 -16.11 12.29 -33.62
C LEU A 173 -16.39 13.67 -34.22
N VAL A 174 -16.19 14.74 -33.45
CA VAL A 174 -16.34 16.12 -33.95
C VAL A 174 -15.37 16.40 -35.08
N THR A 175 -14.08 16.05 -34.90
CA THR A 175 -13.05 16.25 -35.93
C THR A 175 -13.37 15.51 -37.22
N ALA A 176 -13.80 14.26 -37.12
CA ALA A 176 -14.15 13.45 -38.24
C ALA A 176 -15.43 13.96 -38.97
N ALA A 177 -16.42 14.40 -38.20
CA ALA A 177 -17.64 14.98 -38.76
C ALA A 177 -17.38 16.32 -39.49
N GLU A 178 -16.49 17.16 -38.97
CA GLU A 178 -16.05 18.40 -39.63
C GLU A 178 -15.30 18.12 -40.93
N ALA A 179 -14.55 17.02 -40.98
CA ALA A 179 -13.89 16.57 -42.22
C ALA A 179 -14.86 15.88 -43.22
N GLN A 180 -16.17 15.87 -42.95
CA GLN A 180 -17.20 15.22 -43.74
C GLN A 180 -16.98 13.70 -43.91
N ALA A 181 -16.33 13.08 -42.93
CA ALA A 181 -16.21 11.62 -42.89
C ALA A 181 -17.58 10.98 -42.64
N THR A 182 -17.85 9.86 -43.30
CA THR A 182 -19.04 9.05 -43.04
C THR A 182 -18.68 7.95 -42.04
N PHE A 183 -19.50 7.78 -41.00
CA PHE A 183 -19.27 6.78 -39.93
C PHE A 183 -20.09 5.52 -40.15
N ASP A 184 -21.08 5.59 -41.01
CA ASP A 184 -22.02 4.53 -41.29
C ASP A 184 -22.29 4.44 -42.78
N THR A 185 -22.87 3.34 -43.21
CA THR A 185 -23.24 3.10 -44.62
C THR A 185 -24.32 4.05 -45.15
N ASP A 186 -25.14 4.61 -44.26
CA ASP A 186 -26.17 5.60 -44.59
C ASP A 186 -25.77 7.07 -44.28
N GLY A 187 -24.54 7.28 -43.74
CA GLY A 187 -24.02 8.59 -43.41
C GLY A 187 -24.53 9.19 -42.10
N THR A 188 -25.19 8.40 -41.28
CA THR A 188 -25.70 8.85 -39.96
C THR A 188 -24.59 8.86 -38.93
N LEU A 189 -24.47 9.96 -38.16
CA LEU A 189 -23.63 10.03 -36.97
C LEU A 189 -24.37 9.40 -35.80
N VAL A 190 -23.79 8.37 -35.16
CA VAL A 190 -24.35 7.71 -34.00
C VAL A 190 -23.41 7.92 -32.82
N PHE A 191 -23.94 8.44 -31.73
CA PHE A 191 -23.24 8.53 -30.43
C PHE A 191 -23.79 7.46 -29.48
N MET A 192 -22.90 6.74 -28.83
CA MET A 192 -23.27 5.76 -27.81
C MET A 192 -23.28 6.46 -26.41
N ASP A 193 -24.39 6.37 -25.71
CA ASP A 193 -24.53 6.96 -24.38
C ASP A 193 -23.94 6.06 -23.27
N ALA A 194 -24.01 6.51 -22.02
CA ALA A 194 -23.49 5.78 -20.85
C ALA A 194 -24.17 4.40 -20.63
N ASN A 195 -25.34 4.17 -21.21
CA ASN A 195 -26.08 2.89 -21.16
C ASN A 195 -25.82 2.01 -22.39
N ASN A 196 -24.91 2.42 -23.30
CA ASN A 196 -24.67 1.80 -24.59
C ASN A 196 -25.89 1.86 -25.53
N GLU A 197 -26.73 2.88 -25.43
CA GLU A 197 -27.80 3.15 -26.34
C GLU A 197 -27.32 4.13 -27.45
N GLY A 198 -27.64 3.82 -28.73
CA GLY A 198 -27.22 4.61 -29.87
C GLY A 198 -28.18 5.77 -30.15
N HIS A 199 -27.65 6.98 -30.21
CA HIS A 199 -28.39 8.20 -30.52
C HIS A 199 -27.91 8.77 -31.87
N ALA A 200 -28.84 8.96 -32.83
CA ALA A 200 -28.53 9.68 -34.05
C ALA A 200 -28.34 11.16 -33.72
N VAL A 201 -27.17 11.71 -34.03
CA VAL A 201 -26.78 13.07 -33.66
C VAL A 201 -26.28 13.86 -34.86
N THR A 202 -26.50 15.15 -34.87
CA THR A 202 -25.89 16.09 -35.82
C THR A 202 -24.53 16.56 -35.35
N LEU A 203 -23.74 17.16 -36.22
CA LEU A 203 -22.47 17.80 -35.86
C LEU A 203 -22.67 18.89 -34.78
N ASP A 204 -23.74 19.69 -34.90
CA ASP A 204 -24.01 20.71 -33.85
C ASP A 204 -24.33 20.10 -32.49
N GLN A 205 -25.05 18.99 -32.47
CA GLN A 205 -25.32 18.25 -31.22
C GLN A 205 -24.04 17.62 -30.65
N LEU A 206 -23.14 17.09 -31.49
CA LEU A 206 -21.83 16.61 -31.01
C LEU A 206 -20.99 17.75 -30.44
N LYS A 207 -21.02 18.95 -30.99
CA LYS A 207 -20.35 20.12 -30.44
C LYS A 207 -20.94 20.56 -29.11
N VAL A 208 -22.24 20.47 -28.90
CA VAL A 208 -22.89 20.70 -27.60
C VAL A 208 -22.38 19.67 -26.60
N LEU A 209 -22.40 18.40 -26.95
CA LEU A 209 -21.93 17.31 -26.11
C LEU A 209 -20.44 17.50 -25.72
N GLN A 210 -19.60 17.88 -26.66
CA GLN A 210 -18.18 18.20 -26.41
C GLN A 210 -18.02 19.30 -25.35
N LEU A 211 -18.78 20.38 -25.45
CA LEU A 211 -18.74 21.49 -24.48
C LEU A 211 -19.26 21.06 -23.11
N GLU A 212 -20.30 20.25 -23.06
CA GLU A 212 -20.85 19.71 -21.82
C GLU A 212 -19.86 18.79 -21.11
N ILE A 213 -19.16 17.92 -21.82
CA ILE A 213 -18.11 17.05 -21.27
C ILE A 213 -16.96 17.90 -20.73
N ILE A 214 -16.50 18.92 -21.45
CA ILE A 214 -15.48 19.87 -20.97
C ILE A 214 -15.92 20.53 -19.68
N ASN A 215 -17.17 21.02 -19.65
CA ASN A 215 -17.70 21.70 -18.48
C ASN A 215 -17.93 20.72 -17.30
N SER A 216 -18.36 19.50 -17.55
CA SER A 216 -18.44 18.44 -16.54
C SER A 216 -17.11 18.22 -15.87
N GLY A 217 -16.01 18.10 -16.64
CA GLY A 217 -14.66 17.99 -16.13
C GLY A 217 -14.25 19.19 -15.25
N ASN A 218 -14.57 20.41 -15.67
CA ASN A 218 -14.30 21.61 -14.89
C ASN A 218 -15.08 21.62 -13.57
N LEU A 219 -16.35 21.23 -13.57
CA LEU A 219 -17.17 21.11 -12.36
C LEU A 219 -16.62 20.02 -11.42
N ALA A 220 -16.11 18.93 -11.95
CA ALA A 220 -15.45 17.88 -11.20
C ALA A 220 -14.21 18.40 -10.44
N TYR A 221 -13.34 19.16 -11.11
CA TYR A 221 -12.19 19.81 -10.47
C TYR A 221 -12.61 20.80 -9.39
N GLN A 222 -13.68 21.56 -9.60
CA GLN A 222 -14.19 22.47 -8.57
C GLN A 222 -14.68 21.70 -7.33
N GLN A 223 -15.33 20.56 -7.51
CA GLN A 223 -15.72 19.68 -6.39
C GLN A 223 -14.47 19.17 -5.64
N LYS A 224 -13.46 18.68 -6.37
CA LYS A 224 -12.18 18.25 -5.79
C LYS A 224 -11.54 19.35 -4.96
N TRP A 225 -11.47 20.57 -5.50
CA TRP A 225 -10.87 21.70 -4.79
C TRP A 225 -11.63 22.08 -3.52
N LYS A 226 -12.98 22.06 -3.55
CA LYS A 226 -13.79 22.30 -2.34
C LYS A 226 -13.51 21.27 -1.26
N ILE A 227 -13.42 19.98 -1.60
CA ILE A 227 -13.11 18.91 -0.64
C ILE A 227 -11.69 19.10 -0.11
N ARG A 228 -10.71 19.37 -0.96
CA ARG A 228 -9.32 19.63 -0.56
C ARG A 228 -9.21 20.81 0.40
N ASP A 229 -9.94 21.89 0.13
CA ASP A 229 -9.98 23.05 1.01
C ASP A 229 -10.60 22.72 2.36
N ALA A 230 -11.63 21.89 2.40
CA ALA A 230 -12.22 21.41 3.65
C ALA A 230 -11.22 20.58 4.47
N ILE A 231 -10.48 19.68 3.81
CA ILE A 231 -9.41 18.90 4.44
C ILE A 231 -8.32 19.82 5.01
N ALA A 232 -7.87 20.82 4.26
CA ALA A 232 -6.83 21.75 4.70
C ALA A 232 -7.28 22.61 5.90
N LYS A 233 -8.55 22.97 5.97
CA LYS A 233 -9.12 23.81 7.06
C LYS A 233 -9.49 23.03 8.31
N ALA A 234 -9.65 21.72 8.24
CA ALA A 234 -9.99 20.88 9.37
C ALA A 234 -8.84 20.82 10.38
N LYS A 235 -9.12 21.14 11.65
CA LYS A 235 -8.12 21.25 12.71
C LYS A 235 -8.11 20.07 13.69
N THR A 236 -9.04 19.13 13.57
CA THR A 236 -9.15 17.96 14.44
C THR A 236 -9.39 16.71 13.61
N LYS A 237 -9.06 15.55 14.18
CA LYS A 237 -9.25 14.24 13.55
C LYS A 237 -10.72 14.02 13.20
N GLU A 238 -11.61 14.27 14.13
CA GLU A 238 -13.06 14.08 13.96
C GLU A 238 -13.59 14.90 12.79
N LYS A 239 -13.09 16.15 12.61
CA LYS A 239 -13.47 16.99 11.48
C LYS A 239 -12.93 16.48 10.16
N LEU A 240 -11.71 15.92 10.14
CA LEU A 240 -11.13 15.28 8.95
C LEU A 240 -11.91 14.03 8.57
N GLU A 241 -12.20 13.17 9.54
CA GLU A 241 -12.94 11.91 9.35
C GLU A 241 -14.39 12.15 8.89
N ALA A 242 -15.01 13.23 9.34
CA ALA A 242 -16.37 13.62 8.93
C ALA A 242 -16.45 14.14 7.48
N ILE A 243 -15.32 14.45 6.82
CA ILE A 243 -15.31 14.89 5.43
C ILE A 243 -15.66 13.72 4.52
N THR A 244 -16.81 13.84 3.85
CA THR A 244 -17.24 12.88 2.84
C THR A 244 -16.60 13.20 1.49
N ILE A 245 -15.95 12.21 0.90
CA ILE A 245 -15.37 12.28 -0.44
C ILE A 245 -16.35 11.62 -1.41
N LYS A 246 -17.07 12.48 -2.15
CA LYS A 246 -18.04 12.02 -3.16
C LYS A 246 -18.10 13.05 -4.27
N PHE A 247 -18.11 12.57 -5.51
CA PHE A 247 -18.31 13.38 -6.72
C PHE A 247 -19.74 13.21 -7.24
N THR A 248 -20.33 14.30 -7.71
CA THR A 248 -21.67 14.31 -8.26
C THR A 248 -21.59 14.60 -9.76
N PRO A 249 -22.21 13.77 -10.62
CA PRO A 249 -22.31 14.03 -12.03
C PRO A 249 -22.90 15.42 -12.34
N ALA A 250 -22.43 16.04 -13.42
CA ALA A 250 -23.04 17.27 -13.91
C ALA A 250 -24.43 17.02 -14.49
N ASP A 251 -25.31 18.00 -14.40
CA ASP A 251 -26.67 17.93 -14.96
C ASP A 251 -26.90 19.18 -15.79
N PHE A 252 -27.02 19.02 -17.10
CA PHE A 252 -27.25 20.09 -18.09
C PHE A 252 -28.69 20.09 -18.63
N THR A 253 -29.59 19.25 -18.10
CA THR A 253 -30.98 19.17 -18.60
C THR A 253 -31.83 20.41 -18.35
N ALA A 254 -31.38 21.28 -17.43
CA ALA A 254 -32.08 22.52 -17.04
C ALA A 254 -31.45 23.79 -17.62
N ALA A 255 -30.56 23.66 -18.60
CA ALA A 255 -29.83 24.79 -19.20
C ALA A 255 -30.60 25.43 -20.36
#